data_28bc47b9817d2f9754f92d63402f38de
#
_entry.id   28bc47b9817d2f9754f92d63402f38de
#
_cell.length_a   1.000
_cell.length_b   1.000
_cell.length_c   1.000
_cell.angle_alpha   90.00
_cell.angle_beta   90.00
_cell.angle_gamma   90.00
#
_symmetry.space_group_name_H-M   'P 1'
#
loop_
_entity.id
_entity.type
_entity.pdbx_description
1 polymer ?
#
loop_
_entity_poly.entity_id
_entity_poly.type
_entity_poly.pdbx_seq_one_letter_code
_entity_poly.pdbx_strand_id
1 'polypeptide(L)'
;MFNSQKICIIGSGLTGLTIAYLLSRFRLKIDIVEQDFNKKKINPTKIALSKSSLDELCRYGLKDIKKKSNIIKNIYLHDSYSSISLKQDLHFSVSNKKEALAYIIDSNTLFSDIYKKLKSLKNIYFINKEISSINDEKFFKEITFKDLIKKNYNLVIFASANNLSLLSRFKLRKVVDKSYNEDAYVFNLFHEKILNNSARQFFLKDGPLAFLPVSSTETSVIWSIKNNSINKKYVSNKKYLLKFFNNHFQELFKEIISISEINKFRLNYIFNELKDSKRTLMFGEIANKIHPIAGQGWNMTLRNIFSLIKVIKYCENLGLEIGNDILIKKYLDETNLNNFTFATLIDSIRKIFDVKIDSYAYIRKNTLSNLDKNFFIKNNFVNIANKGLFI
;
A
#
# COMPACT_ATOMS: atom_id res chain seq x y z
N MET A 1 -11.91 32.17 -20.80
CA MET A 1 -12.56 31.07 -20.05
C MET A 1 -11.67 29.85 -20.20
N PHE A 2 -10.94 29.45 -19.17
CA PHE A 2 -10.23 28.17 -19.21
C PHE A 2 -11.27 27.06 -19.23
N ASN A 3 -11.41 26.34 -20.37
CA ASN A 3 -12.20 25.12 -20.42
C ASN A 3 -11.73 24.20 -19.29
N SER A 4 -12.66 23.63 -18.53
CA SER A 4 -12.32 22.72 -17.42
C SER A 4 -11.50 21.54 -17.97
N GLN A 5 -10.27 21.43 -17.53
CA GLN A 5 -9.38 20.35 -17.95
C GLN A 5 -9.93 19.00 -17.51
N LYS A 6 -9.64 17.95 -18.30
CA LYS A 6 -10.20 16.61 -18.08
C LYS A 6 -9.10 15.60 -17.74
N ILE A 7 -9.36 14.80 -16.71
CA ILE A 7 -8.50 13.67 -16.32
C ILE A 7 -9.28 12.37 -16.50
N CYS A 8 -8.61 11.36 -17.05
CA CYS A 8 -9.09 9.98 -17.02
C CYS A 8 -8.30 9.18 -16.00
N ILE A 9 -9.00 8.50 -15.10
CA ILE A 9 -8.42 7.54 -14.15
C ILE A 9 -8.87 6.14 -14.54
N ILE A 10 -7.93 5.31 -14.97
CA ILE A 10 -8.18 3.93 -15.39
C ILE A 10 -8.01 3.00 -14.20
N GLY A 11 -9.10 2.50 -13.69
CA GLY A 11 -9.15 1.66 -12.49
C GLY A 11 -9.90 2.30 -11.32
N SER A 12 -10.97 1.63 -10.88
CA SER A 12 -11.85 2.05 -9.79
C SER A 12 -11.51 1.39 -8.43
N GLY A 13 -10.28 0.89 -8.26
CA GLY A 13 -9.78 0.39 -6.99
C GLY A 13 -9.54 1.52 -5.98
N LEU A 14 -9.12 1.15 -4.77
CA LEU A 14 -8.85 2.12 -3.70
C LEU A 14 -7.89 3.23 -4.14
N THR A 15 -6.85 2.90 -4.93
CA THR A 15 -5.91 3.88 -5.50
C THR A 15 -6.61 4.88 -6.41
N GLY A 16 -7.35 4.40 -7.40
CA GLY A 16 -8.04 5.28 -8.38
C GLY A 16 -9.09 6.16 -7.73
N LEU A 17 -9.90 5.61 -6.81
CA LEU A 17 -10.89 6.39 -6.08
C LEU A 17 -10.25 7.45 -5.17
N THR A 18 -9.12 7.11 -4.52
CA THR A 18 -8.40 8.08 -3.68
C THR A 18 -7.85 9.24 -4.50
N ILE A 19 -7.24 8.93 -5.67
CA ILE A 19 -6.76 9.96 -6.60
C ILE A 19 -7.93 10.86 -7.05
N ALA A 20 -9.04 10.26 -7.50
CA ALA A 20 -10.22 10.99 -7.93
C ALA A 20 -10.75 11.92 -6.83
N TYR A 21 -10.87 11.41 -5.60
CA TYR A 21 -11.37 12.17 -4.47
C TYR A 21 -10.46 13.36 -4.11
N LEU A 22 -9.17 13.16 -4.09
CA LEU A 22 -8.23 14.21 -3.74
C LEU A 22 -8.12 15.26 -4.85
N LEU A 23 -8.17 14.84 -6.13
CA LEU A 23 -8.16 15.74 -7.29
C LEU A 23 -9.50 16.44 -7.55
N SER A 24 -10.62 15.95 -7.02
CA SER A 24 -11.95 16.56 -7.20
C SER A 24 -12.04 18.00 -6.67
N ARG A 25 -11.08 18.43 -5.85
CA ARG A 25 -11.01 19.78 -5.27
C ARG A 25 -10.42 20.82 -6.21
N PHE A 26 -9.86 20.38 -7.31
CA PHE A 26 -9.38 21.26 -8.38
C PHE A 26 -10.47 21.50 -9.41
N ARG A 27 -10.31 22.52 -10.24
CA ARG A 27 -11.26 22.83 -11.35
C ARG A 27 -11.11 21.83 -12.50
N LEU A 28 -11.32 20.55 -12.20
CA LEU A 28 -11.12 19.43 -13.11
C LEU A 28 -12.40 18.64 -13.31
N LYS A 29 -12.61 18.11 -14.51
CA LYS A 29 -13.55 17.02 -14.77
C LYS A 29 -12.80 15.70 -14.73
N ILE A 30 -13.27 14.74 -13.95
CA ILE A 30 -12.59 13.48 -13.71
C ILE A 30 -13.50 12.33 -14.13
N ASP A 31 -13.07 11.58 -15.12
CA ASP A 31 -13.71 10.35 -15.55
C ASP A 31 -12.97 9.17 -14.89
N ILE A 32 -13.68 8.35 -14.13
CA ILE A 32 -13.17 7.08 -13.57
C ILE A 32 -13.66 5.97 -14.49
N VAL A 33 -12.73 5.29 -15.15
CA VAL A 33 -13.04 4.25 -16.14
C VAL A 33 -12.78 2.88 -15.56
N GLU A 34 -13.76 2.01 -15.62
CA GLU A 34 -13.67 0.60 -15.26
C GLU A 34 -14.55 -0.24 -16.18
N GLN A 35 -14.10 -1.43 -16.55
CA GLN A 35 -14.86 -2.32 -17.45
C GLN A 35 -16.13 -2.85 -16.78
N ASP A 36 -16.08 -3.11 -15.47
CA ASP A 36 -17.22 -3.61 -14.71
C ASP A 36 -17.13 -3.19 -13.24
N PHE A 37 -17.88 -2.16 -12.86
CA PHE A 37 -17.95 -1.69 -11.48
C PHE A 37 -18.63 -2.70 -10.53
N ASN A 38 -19.53 -3.54 -11.05
CA ASN A 38 -20.32 -4.47 -10.23
C ASN A 38 -19.55 -5.74 -9.85
N LYS A 39 -18.58 -6.16 -10.67
CA LYS A 39 -17.75 -7.34 -10.42
C LYS A 39 -16.59 -7.08 -9.45
N LYS A 40 -16.33 -5.84 -9.09
CA LYS A 40 -15.19 -5.50 -8.24
C LYS A 40 -15.46 -5.78 -6.76
N LYS A 41 -15.29 -7.02 -6.36
CA LYS A 41 -15.11 -7.36 -4.94
C LYS A 41 -13.68 -6.95 -4.55
N ILE A 42 -13.56 -5.96 -3.67
CA ILE A 42 -12.29 -5.71 -3.01
C ILE A 42 -12.13 -6.81 -1.97
N ASN A 43 -11.10 -7.62 -2.10
CA ASN A 43 -10.78 -8.57 -1.05
C ASN A 43 -10.51 -7.79 0.24
N PRO A 44 -11.27 -8.06 1.32
CA PRO A 44 -11.13 -7.32 2.55
C PRO A 44 -9.73 -7.56 3.12
N THR A 45 -8.93 -6.52 3.13
CA THR A 45 -7.59 -6.53 3.72
C THR A 45 -7.48 -5.41 4.74
N LYS A 46 -6.66 -5.61 5.75
CA LYS A 46 -6.36 -4.55 6.71
C LYS A 46 -5.16 -3.76 6.21
N ILE A 47 -5.28 -2.45 6.21
CA ILE A 47 -4.27 -1.51 5.75
C ILE A 47 -3.66 -0.82 6.97
N ALA A 48 -2.33 -0.82 7.04
CA ALA A 48 -1.60 -0.01 8.01
C ALA A 48 -1.32 1.36 7.41
N LEU A 49 -1.95 2.41 7.95
CA LEU A 49 -1.71 3.79 7.59
C LEU A 49 -0.68 4.40 8.53
N SER A 50 0.36 5.04 8.00
CA SER A 50 1.25 5.88 8.79
C SER A 50 0.49 7.10 9.33
N LYS A 51 0.97 7.67 10.44
CA LYS A 51 0.37 8.87 11.02
C LYS A 51 0.27 10.00 10.00
N SER A 52 1.34 10.26 9.24
CA SER A 52 1.34 11.31 8.22
C SER A 52 0.33 11.05 7.09
N SER A 53 0.22 9.80 6.62
CA SER A 53 -0.77 9.44 5.60
C SER A 53 -2.20 9.66 6.08
N LEU A 54 -2.50 9.27 7.32
CA LEU A 54 -3.83 9.51 7.90
C LEU A 54 -4.12 11.00 8.09
N ASP A 55 -3.16 11.75 8.64
CA ASP A 55 -3.33 13.19 8.89
C ASP A 55 -3.60 13.93 7.58
N GLU A 56 -2.88 13.61 6.50
CA GLU A 56 -3.15 14.18 5.17
C GLU A 56 -4.55 13.80 4.65
N LEU A 57 -4.96 12.54 4.72
CA LEU A 57 -6.31 12.14 4.32
C LEU A 57 -7.39 12.90 5.13
N CYS A 58 -7.15 13.12 6.43
CA CYS A 58 -8.04 13.91 7.29
C CYS A 58 -8.10 15.38 6.86
N ARG A 59 -6.97 16.00 6.47
CA ARG A 59 -6.92 17.37 5.92
C ARG A 59 -7.76 17.50 4.65
N TYR A 60 -7.79 16.44 3.83
CA TYR A 60 -8.65 16.36 2.66
C TYR A 60 -10.09 15.91 2.97
N GLY A 61 -10.55 15.98 4.22
CA GLY A 61 -11.96 15.79 4.62
C GLY A 61 -12.39 14.35 4.87
N LEU A 62 -11.44 13.40 4.97
CA LEU A 62 -11.71 12.02 5.36
C LEU A 62 -11.53 11.82 6.88
N LYS A 63 -12.08 12.73 7.70
CA LYS A 63 -11.88 12.77 9.16
C LYS A 63 -12.41 11.51 9.88
N ASP A 64 -13.47 10.90 9.36
CA ASP A 64 -14.09 9.73 9.98
C ASP A 64 -13.22 8.47 9.93
N ILE A 65 -12.24 8.43 9.02
CA ILE A 65 -11.29 7.32 8.93
C ILE A 65 -10.56 7.10 10.26
N LYS A 66 -10.20 8.18 10.96
CA LYS A 66 -9.50 8.10 12.24
C LYS A 66 -10.34 7.40 13.32
N LYS A 67 -11.65 7.63 13.34
CA LYS A 67 -12.58 6.99 14.28
C LYS A 67 -12.82 5.51 13.96
N LYS A 68 -12.69 5.13 12.68
CA LYS A 68 -12.90 3.77 12.16
C LYS A 68 -11.62 2.94 12.15
N SER A 69 -10.50 3.49 12.59
CA SER A 69 -9.20 2.82 12.61
C SER A 69 -8.79 2.45 14.02
N ASN A 70 -8.08 1.31 14.15
CA ASN A 70 -7.43 0.94 15.39
C ASN A 70 -6.02 1.54 15.48
N ILE A 71 -5.63 1.98 16.67
CA ILE A 71 -4.38 2.70 16.91
C ILE A 71 -3.25 1.71 17.21
N ILE A 72 -2.12 1.84 16.54
CA ILE A 72 -0.86 1.16 16.87
C ILE A 72 -0.01 2.11 17.71
N LYS A 73 0.25 1.73 18.97
CA LYS A 73 1.15 2.46 19.89
C LYS A 73 2.53 1.83 19.97
N ASN A 74 2.61 0.52 19.74
CA ASN A 74 3.83 -0.25 19.82
C ASN A 74 4.02 -1.08 18.56
N ILE A 75 5.28 -1.21 18.10
CA ILE A 75 5.67 -2.14 17.05
C ILE A 75 6.83 -2.96 17.59
N TYR A 76 6.67 -4.28 17.63
CA TYR A 76 7.67 -5.23 18.08
C TYR A 76 8.21 -6.03 16.91
N LEU A 77 9.52 -6.11 16.79
CA LEU A 77 10.21 -6.98 15.84
C LEU A 77 10.85 -8.14 16.60
N HIS A 78 10.65 -9.34 16.06
CA HIS A 78 11.16 -10.58 16.64
C HIS A 78 11.98 -11.33 15.59
N ASP A 79 13.26 -11.54 15.85
CA ASP A 79 14.10 -12.46 15.07
C ASP A 79 13.84 -13.89 15.55
N SER A 80 12.92 -14.56 14.88
CA SER A 80 12.46 -15.91 15.21
C SER A 80 12.93 -16.95 14.20
N TYR A 81 14.14 -16.77 13.66
CA TYR A 81 14.70 -17.63 12.64
C TYR A 81 14.91 -19.08 13.15
N SER A 82 15.52 -19.26 14.32
CA SER A 82 15.81 -20.59 14.88
C SER A 82 14.61 -21.20 15.59
N SER A 83 13.84 -20.38 16.31
CA SER A 83 12.62 -20.78 17.02
C SER A 83 11.69 -19.59 17.20
N ILE A 84 10.39 -19.84 17.31
CA ILE A 84 9.43 -18.77 17.62
C ILE A 84 9.67 -18.32 19.06
N SER A 85 10.11 -17.07 19.21
CA SER A 85 10.33 -16.42 20.51
C SER A 85 9.43 -15.19 20.62
N LEU A 86 8.74 -15.08 21.74
CA LEU A 86 7.90 -13.91 22.05
C LEU A 86 8.70 -12.75 22.63
N LYS A 87 9.98 -12.96 22.96
CA LYS A 87 10.89 -11.89 23.36
C LYS A 87 11.19 -11.02 22.16
N GLN A 88 10.94 -9.72 22.29
CA GLN A 88 11.26 -8.75 21.23
C GLN A 88 12.76 -8.48 21.16
N ASP A 89 13.26 -8.27 19.94
CA ASP A 89 14.63 -7.86 19.66
C ASP A 89 14.74 -6.36 19.38
N LEU A 90 13.64 -5.75 18.88
CA LEU A 90 13.55 -4.30 18.64
C LEU A 90 12.11 -3.82 18.91
N HIS A 91 12.00 -2.69 19.63
CA HIS A 91 10.73 -2.11 20.01
C HIS A 91 10.64 -0.63 19.64
N PHE A 92 9.59 -0.28 18.91
CA PHE A 92 9.21 1.11 18.66
C PHE A 92 7.97 1.43 19.50
N SER A 93 7.99 2.56 20.17
CA SER A 93 6.86 3.06 20.96
C SER A 93 6.69 4.56 20.78
N VAL A 94 5.51 5.05 21.09
CA VAL A 94 5.24 6.49 21.14
C VAL A 94 5.65 7.04 22.50
N SER A 95 6.26 8.22 22.50
CA SER A 95 6.65 8.92 23.74
C SER A 95 5.43 9.47 24.50
N ASN A 96 4.36 9.80 23.79
CA ASN A 96 3.15 10.37 24.36
C ASN A 96 1.95 9.39 24.18
N LYS A 97 1.20 9.15 25.28
CA LYS A 97 0.02 8.27 25.29
C LYS A 97 -1.06 8.66 24.26
N LYS A 98 -1.13 9.93 23.85
CA LYS A 98 -2.08 10.43 22.83
C LYS A 98 -1.60 10.22 21.39
N GLU A 99 -0.37 9.82 21.17
CA GLU A 99 0.22 9.61 19.86
C GLU A 99 0.03 8.18 19.36
N ALA A 100 0.23 8.00 18.06
CA ALA A 100 0.21 6.71 17.38
C ALA A 100 1.39 6.61 16.42
N LEU A 101 1.95 5.40 16.27
CA LEU A 101 2.92 5.08 15.23
C LEU A 101 2.22 4.86 13.89
N ALA A 102 1.07 4.20 13.93
CA ALA A 102 0.27 3.89 12.75
C ALA A 102 -1.19 3.61 13.14
N TYR A 103 -2.02 3.40 12.14
CA TYR A 103 -3.45 3.11 12.26
C TYR A 103 -3.82 1.94 11.36
N ILE A 104 -4.62 1.01 11.86
CA ILE A 104 -5.16 -0.09 11.06
C ILE A 104 -6.59 0.23 10.66
N ILE A 105 -6.88 0.17 9.37
CA ILE A 105 -8.21 0.36 8.82
C ILE A 105 -8.57 -0.78 7.87
N ASP A 106 -9.84 -1.12 7.81
CA ASP A 106 -10.37 -2.03 6.80
C ASP A 106 -10.41 -1.35 5.43
N SER A 107 -9.88 -2.03 4.39
CA SER A 107 -9.82 -1.48 3.02
C SER A 107 -11.20 -1.22 2.43
N ASN A 108 -12.21 -2.06 2.75
CA ASN A 108 -13.58 -1.87 2.26
C ASN A 108 -14.25 -0.68 2.94
N THR A 109 -13.95 -0.44 4.22
CA THR A 109 -14.45 0.74 4.94
C THR A 109 -13.93 2.01 4.29
N LEU A 110 -12.62 2.08 4.04
CA LEU A 110 -11.99 3.22 3.36
C LEU A 110 -12.53 3.41 1.94
N PHE A 111 -12.63 2.32 1.19
CA PHE A 111 -13.19 2.33 -0.16
C PHE A 111 -14.63 2.86 -0.17
N SER A 112 -15.49 2.33 0.69
CA SER A 112 -16.90 2.71 0.76
C SER A 112 -17.10 4.18 1.14
N ASP A 113 -16.29 4.68 2.08
CA ASP A 113 -16.34 6.08 2.49
C ASP A 113 -15.94 7.02 1.35
N ILE A 114 -14.86 6.69 0.63
CA ILE A 114 -14.41 7.47 -0.53
C ILE A 114 -15.42 7.40 -1.66
N TYR A 115 -15.91 6.19 -2.00
CA TYR A 115 -16.88 5.98 -3.07
C TYR A 115 -18.19 6.74 -2.85
N LYS A 116 -18.73 6.71 -1.62
CA LYS A 116 -19.93 7.48 -1.25
C LYS A 116 -19.73 8.98 -1.47
N LYS A 117 -18.57 9.51 -1.07
CA LYS A 117 -18.24 10.93 -1.26
C LYS A 117 -18.09 11.30 -2.72
N LEU A 118 -17.45 10.44 -3.54
CA LEU A 118 -17.30 10.68 -4.96
C LEU A 118 -18.63 10.74 -5.71
N LYS A 119 -19.60 9.88 -5.35
CA LYS A 119 -20.94 9.89 -5.98
C LYS A 119 -21.71 11.19 -5.80
N SER A 120 -21.41 11.96 -4.76
CA SER A 120 -22.08 13.26 -4.52
C SER A 120 -21.42 14.44 -5.25
N LEU A 121 -20.28 14.25 -5.93
CA LEU A 121 -19.52 15.30 -6.58
C LEU A 121 -19.92 15.47 -8.05
N LYS A 122 -20.23 16.71 -8.45
CA LYS A 122 -20.71 17.03 -9.81
C LYS A 122 -19.65 16.96 -10.91
N ASN A 123 -18.37 16.95 -10.53
CA ASN A 123 -17.24 16.92 -11.46
C ASN A 123 -16.61 15.52 -11.63
N ILE A 124 -17.21 14.49 -11.02
CA ILE A 124 -16.78 13.09 -11.10
C ILE A 124 -17.78 12.27 -11.90
N TYR A 125 -17.28 11.51 -12.88
CA TYR A 125 -18.09 10.67 -13.75
C TYR A 125 -17.55 9.23 -13.72
N PHE A 126 -18.44 8.27 -13.49
CA PHE A 126 -18.12 6.84 -13.53
C PHE A 126 -18.49 6.30 -14.92
N ILE A 127 -17.50 5.78 -15.64
CA ILE A 127 -17.64 5.26 -17.00
C ILE A 127 -17.47 3.76 -16.99
N ASN A 128 -18.57 3.03 -17.15
CA ASN A 128 -18.59 1.57 -17.25
C ASN A 128 -18.38 1.13 -18.70
N LYS A 129 -17.14 1.22 -19.19
CA LYS A 129 -16.77 0.88 -20.56
C LYS A 129 -15.39 0.28 -20.62
N GLU A 130 -15.18 -0.61 -21.58
CA GLU A 130 -13.88 -1.18 -21.91
C GLU A 130 -13.15 -0.28 -22.90
N ILE A 131 -11.87 -0.01 -22.60
CA ILE A 131 -10.99 0.79 -23.45
C ILE A 131 -10.46 -0.10 -24.57
N SER A 132 -10.63 0.33 -25.81
CA SER A 132 -10.07 -0.30 -27.01
C SER A 132 -8.66 0.21 -27.32
N SER A 133 -8.45 1.53 -27.27
CA SER A 133 -7.15 2.14 -27.54
C SER A 133 -6.95 3.46 -26.81
N ILE A 134 -5.69 3.85 -26.66
CA ILE A 134 -5.27 5.15 -26.16
C ILE A 134 -4.21 5.67 -27.13
N ASN A 135 -4.46 6.82 -27.71
CA ASN A 135 -3.60 7.44 -28.72
C ASN A 135 -3.04 8.76 -28.19
N ASP A 136 -1.82 9.06 -28.62
CA ASP A 136 -1.16 10.33 -28.35
C ASP A 136 -1.51 11.35 -29.41
N GLU A 137 -2.17 12.41 -28.95
CA GLU A 137 -2.40 13.59 -29.77
C GLU A 137 -1.52 14.76 -29.28
N LYS A 138 -1.41 15.80 -30.07
CA LYS A 138 -0.50 16.92 -29.78
C LYS A 138 -0.77 17.57 -28.40
N PHE A 139 -2.05 17.74 -28.03
CA PHE A 139 -2.45 18.47 -26.82
C PHE A 139 -3.27 17.65 -25.82
N PHE A 140 -3.59 16.39 -26.13
CA PHE A 140 -4.41 15.51 -25.28
C PHE A 140 -4.11 14.04 -25.56
N LYS A 141 -4.66 13.15 -24.73
CA LYS A 141 -4.78 11.72 -24.99
C LYS A 141 -6.19 11.44 -25.49
N GLU A 142 -6.32 10.79 -26.63
CA GLU A 142 -7.60 10.27 -27.10
C GLU A 142 -7.80 8.84 -26.61
N ILE A 143 -8.87 8.60 -25.85
CA ILE A 143 -9.29 7.25 -25.44
C ILE A 143 -10.47 6.84 -26.32
N THR A 144 -10.32 5.72 -27.02
CA THR A 144 -11.38 5.06 -27.76
C THR A 144 -11.90 3.88 -26.97
N PHE A 145 -13.20 3.82 -26.76
CA PHE A 145 -13.87 2.68 -26.11
C PHE A 145 -14.30 1.63 -27.13
N LYS A 146 -14.64 0.42 -26.70
CA LYS A 146 -15.09 -0.66 -27.61
C LYS A 146 -16.35 -0.33 -28.38
N ASP A 147 -17.22 0.52 -27.86
CA ASP A 147 -18.41 1.06 -28.56
C ASP A 147 -18.09 2.22 -29.51
N LEU A 148 -16.80 2.39 -29.86
CA LEU A 148 -16.29 3.40 -30.80
C LEU A 148 -16.41 4.85 -30.30
N ILE A 149 -16.92 5.10 -29.11
CA ILE A 149 -16.95 6.44 -28.51
C ILE A 149 -15.54 6.88 -28.19
N LYS A 150 -15.21 8.13 -28.56
CA LYS A 150 -13.92 8.76 -28.32
C LYS A 150 -14.05 9.87 -27.28
N LYS A 151 -13.08 9.97 -26.41
CA LYS A 151 -12.95 11.07 -25.43
C LYS A 151 -11.51 11.55 -25.31
N ASN A 152 -11.35 12.86 -25.15
CA ASN A 152 -10.06 13.52 -25.03
C ASN A 152 -9.77 13.92 -23.58
N TYR A 153 -8.55 13.69 -23.13
CA TYR A 153 -8.09 13.95 -21.77
C TYR A 153 -6.75 14.67 -21.73
N ASN A 154 -6.60 15.64 -20.85
CA ASN A 154 -5.36 16.35 -20.62
C ASN A 154 -4.33 15.46 -19.89
N LEU A 155 -4.81 14.53 -19.03
CA LEU A 155 -3.97 13.58 -18.29
C LEU A 155 -4.70 12.25 -18.16
N VAL A 156 -3.97 11.15 -18.36
CA VAL A 156 -4.44 9.78 -18.11
C VAL A 156 -3.65 9.17 -16.97
N ILE A 157 -4.33 8.61 -15.98
CA ILE A 157 -3.75 7.99 -14.80
C ILE A 157 -4.14 6.52 -14.75
N PHE A 158 -3.14 5.62 -14.80
CA PHE A 158 -3.35 4.20 -14.59
C PHE A 158 -3.26 3.88 -13.09
N ALA A 159 -4.32 3.33 -12.53
CA ALA A 159 -4.45 2.99 -11.12
C ALA A 159 -4.86 1.52 -10.87
N SER A 160 -4.78 0.67 -11.89
CA SER A 160 -5.12 -0.76 -11.81
C SER A 160 -4.09 -1.62 -12.56
N ALA A 161 -3.57 -2.64 -11.89
CA ALA A 161 -2.64 -3.60 -12.48
C ALA A 161 -3.30 -4.50 -13.56
N ASN A 162 -4.62 -4.60 -13.58
CA ASN A 162 -5.35 -5.41 -14.57
C ASN A 162 -5.29 -4.84 -16.00
N ASN A 163 -4.85 -3.59 -16.14
CA ASN A 163 -4.78 -2.88 -17.42
C ASN A 163 -3.35 -2.85 -18.02
N LEU A 164 -2.49 -3.79 -17.66
CA LEU A 164 -1.12 -3.87 -18.19
C LEU A 164 -1.06 -4.01 -19.72
N SER A 165 -2.04 -4.67 -20.33
CA SER A 165 -2.14 -4.81 -21.79
C SER A 165 -2.32 -3.46 -22.51
N LEU A 166 -3.01 -2.51 -21.89
CA LEU A 166 -3.13 -1.15 -22.41
C LEU A 166 -1.81 -0.38 -22.34
N LEU A 167 -0.98 -0.69 -21.33
CA LEU A 167 0.34 -0.08 -21.16
C LEU A 167 1.42 -0.66 -22.07
N SER A 168 1.21 -1.81 -22.70
CA SER A 168 2.19 -2.39 -23.63
C SER A 168 2.50 -1.48 -24.81
N ARG A 169 1.56 -0.59 -25.16
CA ARG A 169 1.72 0.44 -26.21
C ARG A 169 2.58 1.64 -25.77
N PHE A 170 2.71 1.86 -24.45
CA PHE A 170 3.53 2.91 -23.88
C PHE A 170 4.84 2.27 -23.46
N LYS A 171 5.89 2.31 -24.17
CA LYS A 171 7.24 1.78 -23.86
C LYS A 171 7.51 1.60 -22.34
N LEU A 172 6.73 0.70 -21.71
CA LEU A 172 6.84 0.37 -20.30
C LEU A 172 8.21 -0.25 -20.04
N ARG A 173 9.01 0.39 -19.20
CA ARG A 173 10.28 -0.14 -18.73
C ARG A 173 10.05 -0.83 -17.39
N LYS A 174 10.25 -2.13 -17.34
CA LYS A 174 10.36 -2.87 -16.09
C LYS A 174 11.77 -2.68 -15.54
N VAL A 175 11.94 -1.79 -14.58
CA VAL A 175 13.22 -1.54 -13.91
C VAL A 175 13.54 -2.71 -12.98
N VAL A 176 12.53 -3.20 -12.26
CA VAL A 176 12.58 -4.43 -11.48
C VAL A 176 11.32 -5.24 -11.76
N ASP A 177 11.49 -6.54 -12.03
CA ASP A 177 10.40 -7.52 -12.13
C ASP A 177 10.91 -8.84 -11.56
N LYS A 178 10.74 -9.03 -10.25
CA LYS A 178 11.30 -10.16 -9.51
C LYS A 178 10.21 -10.85 -8.69
N SER A 179 10.07 -12.15 -8.85
CA SER A 179 9.28 -12.97 -7.95
C SER A 179 10.07 -13.23 -6.65
N TYR A 180 9.40 -13.11 -5.52
CA TYR A 180 9.98 -13.53 -4.24
C TYR A 180 9.93 -15.05 -4.04
N ASN A 181 9.20 -15.79 -4.91
CA ASN A 181 8.86 -17.20 -4.69
C ASN A 181 8.19 -17.46 -3.34
N GLU A 182 7.39 -16.49 -2.92
CA GLU A 182 6.60 -16.49 -1.69
C GLU A 182 5.16 -16.15 -2.00
N ASP A 183 4.25 -16.70 -1.20
CA ASP A 183 2.85 -16.32 -1.16
C ASP A 183 2.54 -15.70 0.20
N ALA A 184 1.83 -14.57 0.23
CA ALA A 184 1.26 -14.01 1.44
C ALA A 184 -0.11 -14.61 1.70
N TYR A 185 -0.31 -15.17 2.88
CA TYR A 185 -1.60 -15.65 3.38
C TYR A 185 -2.15 -14.62 4.37
N VAL A 186 -3.32 -14.08 4.06
CA VAL A 186 -3.95 -13.01 4.83
C VAL A 186 -5.27 -13.52 5.40
N PHE A 187 -5.41 -13.44 6.72
CA PHE A 187 -6.60 -13.86 7.46
C PHE A 187 -6.68 -13.14 8.80
N ASN A 188 -7.79 -13.28 9.51
CA ASN A 188 -7.96 -12.71 10.84
C ASN A 188 -8.03 -13.83 11.89
N LEU A 189 -7.40 -13.59 13.04
CA LEU A 189 -7.59 -14.37 14.26
C LEU A 189 -8.66 -13.69 15.11
N PHE A 190 -9.64 -14.45 15.56
CA PHE A 190 -10.60 -14.04 16.57
C PHE A 190 -10.19 -14.69 17.90
N HIS A 191 -10.01 -13.87 18.93
CA HIS A 191 -9.42 -14.27 20.21
C HIS A 191 -10.13 -13.61 21.36
N GLU A 192 -9.87 -14.03 22.57
CA GLU A 192 -10.36 -13.39 23.78
C GLU A 192 -9.99 -11.92 23.84
N LYS A 193 -10.72 -11.16 24.63
CA LYS A 193 -10.49 -9.73 24.79
C LYS A 193 -9.14 -9.42 25.42
N ILE A 194 -8.34 -8.64 24.71
CA ILE A 194 -7.03 -8.15 25.14
C ILE A 194 -6.87 -6.65 24.87
N LEU A 195 -5.83 -6.03 25.42
CA LEU A 195 -5.40 -4.69 25.02
C LEU A 195 -4.61 -4.81 23.70
N ASN A 196 -5.32 -4.70 22.58
CA ASN A 196 -4.75 -4.94 21.24
C ASN A 196 -4.38 -3.63 20.56
N ASN A 197 -3.23 -3.04 20.92
CA ASN A 197 -2.69 -1.80 20.39
C ASN A 197 -1.25 -1.92 19.87
N SER A 198 -0.79 -3.14 19.66
CA SER A 198 0.59 -3.45 19.30
C SER A 198 0.63 -4.25 18.00
N ALA A 199 1.38 -3.77 17.02
CA ALA A 199 1.74 -4.56 15.85
C ALA A 199 3.00 -5.39 16.16
N ARG A 200 3.07 -6.60 15.60
CA ARG A 200 4.22 -7.49 15.78
C ARG A 200 4.66 -8.07 14.46
N GLN A 201 5.97 -8.10 14.24
CA GLN A 201 6.57 -8.71 13.06
C GLN A 201 7.57 -9.77 13.51
N PHE A 202 7.28 -11.03 13.17
CA PHE A 202 8.18 -12.16 13.40
C PHE A 202 8.88 -12.50 12.09
N PHE A 203 10.19 -12.57 12.11
CA PHE A 203 10.98 -13.03 10.98
C PHE A 203 11.30 -14.51 11.17
N LEU A 204 10.42 -15.35 10.61
CA LEU A 204 10.54 -16.80 10.68
C LEU A 204 11.44 -17.32 9.54
N LYS A 205 11.97 -18.54 9.71
CA LYS A 205 12.80 -19.22 8.70
C LYS A 205 12.16 -19.30 7.31
N ASP A 206 10.84 -19.47 7.27
CA ASP A 206 10.08 -19.65 6.02
C ASP A 206 9.46 -18.36 5.48
N GLY A 207 9.67 -17.27 6.16
CA GLY A 207 9.22 -15.94 5.77
C GLY A 207 8.55 -15.17 6.91
N PRO A 208 8.34 -13.86 6.74
CA PRO A 208 7.84 -12.98 7.79
C PRO A 208 6.35 -13.23 8.10
N LEU A 209 6.03 -13.18 9.40
CA LEU A 209 4.68 -13.26 9.95
C LEU A 209 4.37 -11.96 10.69
N ALA A 210 3.31 -11.26 10.28
CA ALA A 210 2.87 -10.01 10.89
C ALA A 210 1.52 -10.16 11.58
N PHE A 211 1.38 -9.54 12.77
CA PHE A 211 0.13 -9.34 13.49
C PHE A 211 -0.22 -7.87 13.52
N LEU A 212 -1.40 -7.53 13.02
CA LEU A 212 -1.93 -6.17 12.97
C LEU A 212 -3.19 -6.08 13.83
N PRO A 213 -3.22 -5.23 14.88
CA PRO A 213 -4.36 -5.11 15.77
C PRO A 213 -5.57 -4.48 15.07
N VAL A 214 -6.68 -5.18 14.99
CA VAL A 214 -7.92 -4.70 14.35
C VAL A 214 -8.92 -4.21 15.41
N SER A 215 -9.12 -5.00 16.47
CA SER A 215 -9.96 -4.66 17.60
C SER A 215 -9.45 -5.33 18.86
N SER A 216 -10.14 -5.19 19.99
CA SER A 216 -9.78 -5.89 21.23
C SER A 216 -9.93 -7.43 21.15
N THR A 217 -10.62 -7.94 20.13
CA THR A 217 -10.91 -9.37 19.94
C THR A 217 -10.52 -9.89 18.56
N GLU A 218 -9.91 -9.03 17.71
CA GLU A 218 -9.56 -9.38 16.34
C GLU A 218 -8.15 -8.87 16.00
N THR A 219 -7.34 -9.75 15.41
CA THR A 219 -5.99 -9.44 14.90
C THR A 219 -5.87 -9.95 13.48
N SER A 220 -5.46 -9.09 12.55
CA SER A 220 -5.17 -9.51 11.17
C SER A 220 -3.77 -10.08 11.09
N VAL A 221 -3.64 -11.19 10.37
CA VAL A 221 -2.40 -11.90 10.12
C VAL A 221 -2.02 -11.76 8.66
N ILE A 222 -0.74 -11.45 8.42
CA ILE A 222 -0.11 -11.53 7.11
C ILE A 222 1.08 -12.46 7.27
N TRP A 223 0.99 -13.67 6.72
CA TRP A 223 2.06 -14.64 6.78
C TRP A 223 2.62 -14.88 5.38
N SER A 224 3.82 -14.40 5.12
CA SER A 224 4.54 -14.68 3.88
C SER A 224 5.25 -16.02 4.03
N ILE A 225 4.99 -16.97 3.13
CA ILE A 225 5.54 -18.32 3.19
C ILE A 225 6.20 -18.64 1.85
N LYS A 226 7.45 -19.12 1.89
CA LYS A 226 8.19 -19.60 0.71
C LYS A 226 7.46 -20.75 0.02
N ASN A 227 7.50 -20.78 -1.30
CA ASN A 227 6.74 -21.76 -2.10
C ASN A 227 7.14 -23.22 -1.85
N ASN A 228 8.37 -23.44 -1.42
CA ASN A 228 8.90 -24.77 -1.08
C ASN A 228 8.85 -25.09 0.43
N SER A 229 8.19 -24.26 1.24
CA SER A 229 8.13 -24.47 2.69
C SER A 229 7.13 -25.55 3.08
N ILE A 230 7.55 -26.40 4.05
CA ILE A 230 6.68 -27.38 4.69
C ILE A 230 5.55 -26.73 5.50
N ASN A 231 5.70 -25.48 5.90
CA ASN A 231 4.71 -24.76 6.69
C ASN A 231 3.45 -24.38 5.89
N LYS A 232 3.45 -24.55 4.55
CA LYS A 232 2.24 -24.47 3.72
C LYS A 232 1.14 -25.43 4.17
N LYS A 233 1.48 -26.54 4.80
CA LYS A 233 0.51 -27.49 5.36
C LYS A 233 -0.40 -26.84 6.43
N TYR A 234 0.09 -25.85 7.16
CA TYR A 234 -0.72 -25.18 8.18
C TYR A 234 -1.82 -24.32 7.55
N VAL A 235 -1.47 -23.55 6.51
CA VAL A 235 -2.43 -22.64 5.85
C VAL A 235 -3.43 -23.35 4.93
N SER A 236 -3.20 -24.63 4.61
CA SER A 236 -4.15 -25.44 3.84
C SER A 236 -5.29 -26.02 4.68
N ASN A 237 -5.17 -26.00 6.03
CA ASN A 237 -6.19 -26.54 6.94
C ASN A 237 -6.37 -25.62 8.15
N LYS A 238 -7.54 -24.99 8.26
CA LYS A 238 -7.86 -24.05 9.34
C LYS A 238 -7.69 -24.67 10.75
N LYS A 239 -7.99 -25.96 10.94
CA LYS A 239 -7.86 -26.64 12.24
C LYS A 239 -6.38 -26.75 12.65
N TYR A 240 -5.50 -27.12 11.71
CA TYR A 240 -4.06 -27.15 11.98
C TYR A 240 -3.49 -25.78 12.21
N LEU A 241 -3.96 -24.80 11.44
CA LEU A 241 -3.55 -23.42 11.61
C LEU A 241 -3.95 -22.85 12.97
N LEU A 242 -5.18 -23.10 13.41
CA LEU A 242 -5.67 -22.71 14.74
C LEU A 242 -4.82 -23.32 15.87
N LYS A 243 -4.52 -24.63 15.75
CA LYS A 243 -3.65 -25.33 16.72
C LYS A 243 -2.25 -24.73 16.73
N PHE A 244 -1.67 -24.42 15.56
CA PHE A 244 -0.37 -23.78 15.45
C PHE A 244 -0.34 -22.43 16.17
N PHE A 245 -1.35 -21.57 15.95
CA PHE A 245 -1.38 -20.25 16.59
C PHE A 245 -1.62 -20.33 18.09
N ASN A 246 -2.49 -21.20 18.58
CA ASN A 246 -2.68 -21.41 20.03
C ASN A 246 -1.40 -21.92 20.69
N ASN A 247 -0.70 -22.88 20.08
CA ASN A 247 0.52 -23.43 20.66
C ASN A 247 1.68 -22.42 20.77
N HIS A 248 1.77 -21.44 19.84
CA HIS A 248 2.93 -20.54 19.79
C HIS A 248 2.63 -19.11 20.26
N PHE A 249 1.36 -18.69 20.26
CA PHE A 249 1.01 -17.28 20.46
C PHE A 249 -0.11 -17.05 21.50
N GLN A 250 -0.50 -18.09 22.25
CA GLN A 250 -1.52 -17.99 23.30
C GLN A 250 -1.16 -16.92 24.36
N GLU A 251 0.10 -16.76 24.72
CA GLU A 251 0.53 -15.71 25.64
C GLU A 251 0.23 -14.29 25.14
N LEU A 252 0.15 -14.10 23.81
CA LEU A 252 -0.16 -12.80 23.19
C LEU A 252 -1.65 -12.54 23.07
N PHE A 253 -2.43 -13.58 22.77
CA PHE A 253 -3.82 -13.45 22.37
C PHE A 253 -4.81 -14.13 23.33
N LYS A 254 -4.31 -14.77 24.41
CA LYS A 254 -5.08 -15.72 25.21
C LYS A 254 -5.60 -16.86 24.32
N GLU A 255 -6.82 -17.33 24.50
CA GLU A 255 -7.40 -18.33 23.62
C GLU A 255 -7.75 -17.73 22.26
N ILE A 256 -7.23 -18.36 21.19
CA ILE A 256 -7.60 -18.03 19.81
C ILE A 256 -8.76 -18.95 19.43
N ILE A 257 -9.93 -18.37 19.27
CA ILE A 257 -11.22 -19.05 19.14
C ILE A 257 -11.43 -19.54 17.71
N SER A 258 -11.14 -18.69 16.72
CA SER A 258 -11.39 -19.02 15.31
C SER A 258 -10.53 -18.22 14.34
N ILE A 259 -10.52 -18.65 13.07
CA ILE A 259 -9.79 -18.03 11.97
C ILE A 259 -10.75 -17.75 10.81
N SER A 260 -10.63 -16.56 10.22
CA SER A 260 -11.43 -16.17 9.04
C SER A 260 -11.10 -17.00 7.78
N GLU A 261 -11.70 -16.65 6.65
CA GLU A 261 -11.24 -17.11 5.35
C GLU A 261 -9.80 -16.66 5.07
N ILE A 262 -9.03 -17.54 4.42
CA ILE A 262 -7.63 -17.30 4.09
C ILE A 262 -7.53 -16.82 2.66
N ASN A 263 -7.07 -15.59 2.48
CA ASN A 263 -6.79 -15.04 1.16
C ASN A 263 -5.31 -15.23 0.82
N LYS A 264 -5.02 -15.62 -0.42
CA LYS A 264 -3.67 -15.88 -0.91
C LYS A 264 -3.27 -14.85 -1.96
N PHE A 265 -2.07 -14.27 -1.80
CA PHE A 265 -1.51 -13.28 -2.73
C PHE A 265 -0.07 -13.65 -3.10
N ARG A 266 0.24 -13.68 -4.40
CA ARG A 266 1.61 -13.87 -4.86
C ARG A 266 2.45 -12.63 -4.62
N LEU A 267 3.65 -12.81 -4.06
CA LEU A 267 4.55 -11.71 -3.74
C LEU A 267 5.57 -11.50 -4.86
N ASN A 268 5.61 -10.26 -5.37
CA ASN A 268 6.58 -9.82 -6.37
C ASN A 268 7.18 -8.49 -5.95
N TYR A 269 8.40 -8.21 -6.41
CA TYR A 269 8.99 -6.89 -6.42
C TYR A 269 8.90 -6.35 -7.84
N ILE A 270 8.08 -5.32 -8.01
CA ILE A 270 7.87 -4.67 -9.31
C ILE A 270 8.19 -3.18 -9.15
N PHE A 271 9.01 -2.67 -10.07
CA PHE A 271 9.21 -1.25 -10.26
C PHE A 271 9.14 -0.95 -11.75
N ASN A 272 8.10 -0.26 -12.17
CA ASN A 272 7.83 0.09 -13.55
C ASN A 272 7.98 1.58 -13.78
N GLU A 273 8.54 1.95 -14.93
CA GLU A 273 8.62 3.32 -15.43
C GLU A 273 8.03 3.41 -16.85
N LEU A 274 7.43 4.56 -17.17
CA LEU A 274 7.04 4.88 -18.53
C LEU A 274 8.13 5.73 -19.16
N LYS A 275 8.79 5.26 -20.23
CA LYS A 275 9.82 5.99 -20.95
C LYS A 275 9.28 7.21 -21.68
N ASP A 276 8.10 7.07 -22.30
CA ASP A 276 7.41 8.12 -23.05
C ASP A 276 6.11 8.45 -22.32
N SER A 277 6.25 9.13 -21.16
CA SER A 277 5.13 9.38 -20.23
C SER A 277 4.31 10.63 -20.58
N LYS A 278 4.29 11.05 -21.86
CA LYS A 278 3.46 12.20 -22.26
C LYS A 278 2.05 12.05 -21.71
N ARG A 279 1.62 13.02 -20.91
CA ARG A 279 0.24 13.07 -20.36
C ARG A 279 -0.23 11.77 -19.69
N THR A 280 0.71 10.96 -19.14
CA THR A 280 0.39 9.66 -18.57
C THR A 280 1.17 9.41 -17.28
N LEU A 281 0.47 8.96 -16.24
CA LEU A 281 1.06 8.58 -14.95
C LEU A 281 0.56 7.21 -14.50
N MET A 282 1.35 6.52 -13.67
CA MET A 282 0.99 5.24 -13.04
C MET A 282 1.01 5.35 -11.52
N PHE A 283 0.05 4.71 -10.86
CA PHE A 283 -0.05 4.67 -9.39
C PHE A 283 -0.41 3.29 -8.87
N GLY A 284 0.05 2.99 -7.65
CA GLY A 284 -0.24 1.73 -6.97
C GLY A 284 0.57 0.56 -7.52
N GLU A 285 0.01 -0.64 -7.48
CA GLU A 285 0.71 -1.88 -7.83
C GLU A 285 1.15 -1.97 -9.30
N ILE A 286 0.53 -1.19 -10.20
CA ILE A 286 0.94 -1.11 -11.60
C ILE A 286 2.28 -0.37 -11.74
N ALA A 287 2.54 0.62 -10.88
CA ALA A 287 3.80 1.35 -10.83
C ALA A 287 4.83 0.62 -9.95
N ASN A 288 4.45 0.32 -8.72
CA ASN A 288 5.36 -0.21 -7.72
C ASN A 288 4.67 -1.27 -6.85
N LYS A 289 5.23 -2.47 -6.79
CA LYS A 289 4.81 -3.52 -5.87
C LYS A 289 5.99 -3.94 -5.02
N ILE A 290 5.85 -3.85 -3.71
CA ILE A 290 6.90 -4.15 -2.74
C ILE A 290 6.44 -5.26 -1.79
N HIS A 291 7.40 -5.87 -1.10
CA HIS A 291 7.08 -6.87 -0.07
C HIS A 291 6.22 -6.23 1.05
N PRO A 292 5.20 -6.94 1.60
CA PRO A 292 4.28 -6.40 2.61
C PRO A 292 4.90 -6.19 3.99
N ILE A 293 6.22 -6.35 4.15
CA ILE A 293 6.93 -6.02 5.39
C ILE A 293 6.58 -4.60 5.81
N ALA A 294 6.19 -4.44 7.07
CA ALA A 294 5.80 -3.16 7.68
C ALA A 294 4.58 -2.46 7.02
N GLY A 295 3.82 -3.12 6.14
CA GLY A 295 2.59 -2.56 5.57
C GLY A 295 2.75 -1.27 4.76
N GLN A 296 3.91 -1.05 4.12
CA GLN A 296 4.28 0.24 3.52
C GLN A 296 3.80 0.47 2.09
N GLY A 297 3.28 -0.55 1.39
CA GLY A 297 2.88 -0.41 -0.03
C GLY A 297 1.83 0.69 -0.25
N TRP A 298 0.79 0.71 0.56
CA TRP A 298 -0.27 1.72 0.46
C TRP A 298 0.22 3.12 0.90
N ASN A 299 1.05 3.21 1.93
CA ASN A 299 1.64 4.49 2.35
C ASN A 299 2.52 5.12 1.26
N MET A 300 3.29 4.31 0.52
CA MET A 300 4.05 4.78 -0.63
C MET A 300 3.13 5.32 -1.73
N THR A 301 2.04 4.61 -2.05
CA THR A 301 1.04 5.08 -3.00
C THR A 301 0.42 6.42 -2.57
N LEU A 302 0.08 6.58 -1.28
CA LEU A 302 -0.46 7.83 -0.76
C LEU A 302 0.54 8.98 -0.85
N ARG A 303 1.81 8.76 -0.51
CA ARG A 303 2.86 9.77 -0.69
C ARG A 303 2.95 10.24 -2.14
N ASN A 304 2.90 9.31 -3.10
CA ASN A 304 2.90 9.65 -4.53
C ASN A 304 1.67 10.48 -4.93
N ILE A 305 0.49 10.16 -4.39
CA ILE A 305 -0.73 10.95 -4.65
C ILE A 305 -0.59 12.36 -4.06
N PHE A 306 -0.04 12.50 -2.87
CA PHE A 306 0.18 13.82 -2.25
C PHE A 306 1.23 14.65 -3.01
N SER A 307 2.30 14.01 -3.52
CA SER A 307 3.26 14.66 -4.42
C SER A 307 2.59 15.14 -5.70
N LEU A 308 1.73 14.33 -6.33
CA LEU A 308 0.96 14.75 -7.50
C LEU A 308 0.11 16.00 -7.21
N ILE A 309 -0.58 16.02 -6.07
CA ILE A 309 -1.40 17.17 -5.67
C ILE A 309 -0.55 18.44 -5.50
N LYS A 310 0.63 18.31 -4.89
CA LYS A 310 1.58 19.40 -4.71
C LYS A 310 2.06 19.94 -6.06
N VAL A 311 2.41 19.05 -6.99
CA VAL A 311 2.86 19.42 -8.34
C VAL A 311 1.71 20.04 -9.15
N ILE A 312 0.49 19.53 -9.06
CA ILE A 312 -0.69 20.12 -9.72
C ILE A 312 -0.93 21.55 -9.23
N LYS A 313 -0.89 21.78 -7.91
CA LYS A 313 -1.01 23.14 -7.35
C LYS A 313 0.07 24.08 -7.85
N TYR A 314 1.31 23.60 -7.93
CA TYR A 314 2.41 24.39 -8.46
C TYR A 314 2.17 24.76 -9.94
N CYS A 315 1.76 23.83 -10.77
CA CYS A 315 1.47 24.08 -12.19
C CYS A 315 0.24 24.99 -12.39
N GLU A 316 -0.81 24.83 -11.55
CA GLU A 316 -1.99 25.68 -11.59
C GLU A 316 -1.64 27.13 -11.27
N ASN A 317 -0.76 27.39 -10.28
CA ASN A 317 -0.28 28.73 -9.92
C ASN A 317 0.54 29.37 -11.06
N LEU A 318 1.18 28.56 -11.91
CA LEU A 318 1.90 29.02 -13.10
C LEU A 318 1.01 29.15 -14.35
N GLY A 319 -0.28 28.85 -14.25
CA GLY A 319 -1.20 28.83 -15.39
C GLY A 319 -0.93 27.70 -16.38
N LEU A 320 -0.20 26.64 -15.97
CA LEU A 320 0.14 25.53 -16.82
C LEU A 320 -0.99 24.51 -16.93
N GLU A 321 -1.09 23.91 -18.10
CA GLU A 321 -2.07 22.83 -18.35
C GLU A 321 -1.67 21.54 -17.60
N ILE A 322 -2.68 20.82 -17.11
CA ILE A 322 -2.49 19.50 -16.48
C ILE A 322 -2.08 18.49 -17.56
N GLY A 323 -1.00 17.75 -17.30
CA GLY A 323 -0.46 16.77 -18.23
C GLY A 323 0.60 17.34 -19.18
N ASN A 324 0.99 18.62 -19.04
CA ASN A 324 2.17 19.11 -19.73
C ASN A 324 3.46 18.42 -19.24
N ASP A 325 4.51 18.50 -20.03
CA ASP A 325 5.77 17.80 -19.76
C ASP A 325 6.46 18.31 -18.48
N ILE A 326 6.27 19.59 -18.10
CA ILE A 326 6.81 20.16 -16.86
C ILE A 326 6.18 19.48 -15.65
N LEU A 327 4.84 19.30 -15.64
CA LEU A 327 4.14 18.61 -14.57
C LEU A 327 4.62 17.15 -14.45
N ILE A 328 4.65 16.44 -15.57
CA ILE A 328 5.04 15.03 -15.61
C ILE A 328 6.48 14.87 -15.11
N LYS A 329 7.41 15.66 -15.65
CA LYS A 329 8.82 15.61 -15.24
C LYS A 329 8.98 15.94 -13.77
N LYS A 330 8.40 17.03 -13.30
CA LYS A 330 8.49 17.44 -11.88
C LYS A 330 7.95 16.35 -10.94
N TYR A 331 6.81 15.73 -11.27
CA TYR A 331 6.24 14.64 -10.48
C TYR A 331 7.19 13.43 -10.44
N LEU A 332 7.75 13.03 -11.59
CA LEU A 332 8.67 11.89 -11.68
C LEU A 332 9.98 12.16 -10.94
N ASP A 333 10.54 13.36 -11.06
CA ASP A 333 11.76 13.77 -10.34
C ASP A 333 11.54 13.75 -8.81
N GLU A 334 10.37 14.15 -8.31
CA GLU A 334 10.04 14.11 -6.88
C GLU A 334 9.80 12.69 -6.36
N THR A 335 9.34 11.75 -7.21
CA THR A 335 8.83 10.45 -6.72
C THR A 335 9.71 9.25 -7.06
N ASN A 336 10.33 9.20 -8.25
CA ASN A 336 11.00 7.99 -8.73
C ASN A 336 12.18 7.57 -7.84
N LEU A 337 13.08 8.50 -7.54
CA LEU A 337 14.26 8.20 -6.71
C LEU A 337 13.84 7.78 -5.30
N ASN A 338 12.89 8.51 -4.71
CA ASN A 338 12.36 8.21 -3.37
C ASN A 338 11.71 6.83 -3.33
N ASN A 339 10.87 6.51 -4.31
CA ASN A 339 10.19 5.22 -4.39
C ASN A 339 11.18 4.07 -4.61
N PHE A 340 12.13 4.22 -5.52
CA PHE A 340 13.13 3.20 -5.82
C PHE A 340 14.00 2.90 -4.60
N THR A 341 14.53 3.94 -3.96
CA THR A 341 15.36 3.80 -2.75
C THR A 341 14.57 3.18 -1.60
N PHE A 342 13.34 3.62 -1.39
CA PHE A 342 12.48 3.06 -0.34
C PHE A 342 12.14 1.59 -0.60
N ALA A 343 11.78 1.23 -1.82
CA ALA A 343 11.49 -0.14 -2.22
C ALA A 343 12.72 -1.05 -2.07
N THR A 344 13.91 -0.56 -2.44
CA THR A 344 15.18 -1.27 -2.27
C THR A 344 15.53 -1.45 -0.80
N LEU A 345 15.25 -0.46 0.05
CA LEU A 345 15.45 -0.58 1.50
C LEU A 345 14.57 -1.71 2.08
N ILE A 346 13.29 -1.76 1.72
CA ILE A 346 12.38 -2.84 2.16
C ILE A 346 12.87 -4.22 1.68
N ASP A 347 13.30 -4.35 0.42
CA ASP A 347 13.88 -5.61 -0.11
C ASP A 347 15.18 -6.00 0.62
N SER A 348 16.01 -5.02 0.99
CA SER A 348 17.25 -5.23 1.75
C SER A 348 16.97 -5.72 3.16
N ILE A 349 16.00 -5.13 3.87
CA ILE A 349 15.56 -5.59 5.19
C ILE A 349 15.13 -7.05 5.10
N ARG A 350 14.28 -7.40 4.11
CA ARG A 350 13.86 -8.78 3.89
C ARG A 350 15.06 -9.71 3.70
N LYS A 351 16.02 -9.35 2.85
CA LYS A 351 17.22 -10.17 2.56
C LYS A 351 18.07 -10.40 3.82
N ILE A 352 18.24 -9.38 4.67
CA ILE A 352 18.98 -9.50 5.95
C ILE A 352 18.38 -10.60 6.82
N PHE A 353 17.04 -10.70 6.88
CA PHE A 353 16.37 -11.74 7.66
C PHE A 353 16.25 -13.09 6.93
N ASP A 354 16.56 -13.16 5.63
CA ASP A 354 16.53 -14.40 4.84
C ASP A 354 17.86 -15.19 4.84
N VAL A 355 18.93 -14.62 5.38
CA VAL A 355 20.24 -15.27 5.48
C VAL A 355 20.19 -16.44 6.46
N LYS A 356 20.53 -17.65 5.95
CA LYS A 356 20.39 -18.94 6.66
C LYS A 356 21.71 -19.41 7.30
N ILE A 357 22.40 -18.54 8.00
CA ILE A 357 23.67 -18.84 8.67
C ILE A 357 23.51 -18.52 10.16
N ASP A 358 23.77 -19.50 11.04
CA ASP A 358 23.56 -19.33 12.48
C ASP A 358 24.43 -18.24 13.10
N SER A 359 25.70 -18.14 12.69
CA SER A 359 26.59 -17.05 13.12
C SER A 359 26.05 -15.67 12.71
N TYR A 360 25.40 -15.58 11.55
CA TYR A 360 24.78 -14.35 11.09
C TYR A 360 23.50 -13.99 11.89
N ALA A 361 22.74 -15.01 12.32
CA ALA A 361 21.60 -14.80 13.20
C ALA A 361 22.03 -14.18 14.56
N TYR A 362 23.15 -14.62 15.10
CA TYR A 362 23.72 -14.03 16.31
C TYR A 362 24.12 -12.55 16.11
N ILE A 363 24.83 -12.24 15.03
CA ILE A 363 25.23 -10.85 14.69
C ILE A 363 23.99 -9.98 14.51
N ARG A 364 22.99 -10.46 13.77
CA ARG A 364 21.73 -9.75 13.53
C ARG A 364 21.00 -9.43 14.83
N LYS A 365 20.89 -10.41 15.74
CA LYS A 365 20.24 -10.24 17.03
C LYS A 365 20.96 -9.19 17.90
N ASN A 366 22.28 -9.22 17.94
CA ASN A 366 23.07 -8.22 18.66
C ASN A 366 22.92 -6.82 18.04
N THR A 367 22.88 -6.74 16.70
CA THR A 367 22.65 -5.48 15.99
C THR A 367 21.27 -4.91 16.32
N LEU A 368 20.20 -5.72 16.29
CA LEU A 368 18.86 -5.29 16.65
C LEU A 368 18.79 -4.82 18.12
N SER A 369 19.40 -5.54 19.04
CA SER A 369 19.48 -5.15 20.46
C SER A 369 20.21 -3.81 20.67
N ASN A 370 21.29 -3.56 19.92
CA ASN A 370 22.00 -2.28 19.96
C ASN A 370 21.17 -1.14 19.35
N LEU A 371 20.47 -1.40 18.25
CA LEU A 371 19.52 -0.46 17.66
C LEU A 371 18.38 -0.12 18.61
N ASP A 372 17.90 -1.11 19.39
CA ASP A 372 16.83 -0.89 20.36
C ASP A 372 17.20 0.11 21.45
N LYS A 373 18.47 0.14 21.85
CA LYS A 373 19.01 1.09 22.83
C LYS A 373 19.24 2.49 22.27
N ASN A 374 19.29 2.65 20.94
CA ASN A 374 19.60 3.94 20.30
C ASN A 374 18.33 4.69 19.89
N PHE A 375 17.91 5.63 20.72
CA PHE A 375 16.73 6.44 20.50
C PHE A 375 16.77 7.26 19.19
N PHE A 376 17.93 7.83 18.84
CA PHE A 376 18.07 8.66 17.64
C PHE A 376 17.87 7.83 16.36
N ILE A 377 18.46 6.66 16.28
CA ILE A 377 18.32 5.75 15.14
C ILE A 377 16.86 5.30 15.02
N LYS A 378 16.22 4.90 16.13
CA LYS A 378 14.80 4.49 16.13
C LYS A 378 13.89 5.59 15.63
N ASN A 379 14.09 6.84 16.06
CA ASN A 379 13.31 7.97 15.59
C ASN A 379 13.47 8.21 14.08
N ASN A 380 14.68 8.06 13.55
CA ASN A 380 14.91 8.16 12.11
C ASN A 380 14.16 7.08 11.34
N PHE A 381 14.15 5.82 11.80
CA PHE A 381 13.34 4.77 11.18
C PHE A 381 11.84 5.08 11.20
N VAL A 382 11.31 5.57 12.32
CA VAL A 382 9.91 6.00 12.43
C VAL A 382 9.61 7.14 11.47
N ASN A 383 10.50 8.13 11.34
CA ASN A 383 10.35 9.25 10.42
C ASN A 383 10.36 8.79 8.95
N ILE A 384 11.27 7.91 8.57
CA ILE A 384 11.34 7.32 7.23
C ILE A 384 10.05 6.53 6.92
N ALA A 385 9.56 5.72 7.86
CA ALA A 385 8.32 4.98 7.69
C ALA A 385 7.09 5.91 7.55
N ASN A 386 7.09 7.03 8.26
CA ASN A 386 6.01 8.02 8.22
C ASN A 386 6.04 8.88 6.96
N LYS A 387 7.19 9.44 6.61
CA LYS A 387 7.31 10.50 5.61
C LYS A 387 7.97 10.06 4.31
N GLY A 388 8.74 8.98 4.30
CA GLY A 388 9.64 8.60 3.21
C GLY A 388 11.08 9.07 3.46
N LEU A 389 11.96 8.88 2.47
CA LEU A 389 13.41 9.09 2.64
C LEU A 389 13.87 10.52 2.40
N PHE A 390 13.21 11.24 1.48
CA PHE A 390 13.64 12.55 1.01
C PHE A 390 12.51 13.59 1.11
N ILE A 391 12.06 13.87 2.33
CA ILE A 391 11.03 14.91 2.57
C ILE A 391 11.57 15.90 3.58
#